data_ee8de9f77184ddf67ae2a4c6d82db4d5
#
_entry.id   ee8de9f77184ddf67ae2a4c6d82db4d5
#
_cell.length_a   1.000
_cell.length_b   1.000
_cell.length_c   1.000
_cell.angle_alpha   90.00
_cell.angle_beta   90.00
_cell.angle_gamma   90.00
#
_symmetry.space_group_name_H-M   'P 1'
#
loop_
_entity.id
_entity.type
_entity.pdbx_description
1 polymer ?
#
loop_
_entity_poly.entity_id
_entity_poly.type
_entity_poly.pdbx_seq_one_letter_code
_entity_poly.pdbx_strand_id
1 'polypeptide(L)'
;MADYVILVTGSRTWRDCKVLWDAMDQAFAEAAVSMKGDEDWRVVIRHGACPDGADAMAGEWVRIRKMIWGERLAEDRCPANWGKYGKQAGPIRNGLMVDAGADLALAFLMDCFSPACRPIPHYSHGAGSCASLAEKAGIETRRFTAS
;
A
#
# COMPACT_ATOMS: atom_id res chain seq x y z
N MET A 1 13.66 16.47 -7.57
CA MET A 1 12.48 15.81 -8.14
C MET A 1 11.38 15.77 -7.09
N ALA A 2 10.19 16.22 -7.42
CA ALA A 2 9.06 16.21 -6.49
C ALA A 2 8.38 14.85 -6.52
N ASP A 3 8.24 14.23 -5.36
CA ASP A 3 7.63 12.91 -5.21
C ASP A 3 6.24 13.01 -4.60
N TYR A 4 5.30 12.30 -5.19
CA TYR A 4 4.00 12.03 -4.60
C TYR A 4 4.00 10.55 -4.18
N VAL A 5 3.90 10.31 -2.89
CA VAL A 5 4.01 8.95 -2.35
C VAL A 5 2.63 8.36 -2.05
N ILE A 6 2.34 7.23 -2.66
CA ILE A 6 1.14 6.43 -2.39
C ILE A 6 1.58 5.18 -1.62
N LEU A 7 1.13 5.07 -0.38
CA LEU A 7 1.38 3.90 0.45
C LEU A 7 0.28 2.88 0.19
N VAL A 8 0.66 1.67 -0.22
CA VAL A 8 -0.28 0.57 -0.44
C VAL A 8 -0.09 -0.45 0.66
N THR A 9 -1.17 -0.78 1.34
CA THR A 9 -1.21 -1.88 2.31
C THR A 9 -2.41 -2.75 2.00
N GLY A 10 -2.35 -4.00 2.35
CA GLY A 10 -3.47 -4.89 2.10
C GLY A 10 -3.23 -6.31 2.54
N SER A 11 -4.29 -7.06 2.58
CA SER A 11 -4.29 -8.45 3.01
C SER A 11 -3.54 -9.33 2.02
N ARG A 12 -2.84 -10.32 2.54
CA ARG A 12 -2.17 -11.34 1.72
C ARG A 12 -3.17 -12.18 0.94
N THR A 13 -4.42 -12.18 1.37
CA THR A 13 -5.51 -12.92 0.75
C THR A 13 -6.35 -12.08 -0.21
N TRP A 14 -5.99 -10.81 -0.41
CA TRP A 14 -6.69 -9.95 -1.37
C TRP A 14 -6.60 -10.55 -2.78
N ARG A 15 -7.74 -10.70 -3.47
CA ARG A 15 -7.80 -11.33 -4.78
C ARG A 15 -8.45 -10.46 -5.86
N ASP A 16 -9.11 -9.38 -5.48
CA ASP A 16 -9.82 -8.54 -6.45
C ASP A 16 -8.85 -7.58 -7.13
N CYS A 17 -8.21 -8.09 -8.17
CA CYS A 17 -7.22 -7.34 -8.93
C CYS A 17 -7.84 -6.12 -9.61
N LYS A 18 -9.09 -6.22 -10.07
CA LYS A 18 -9.76 -5.11 -10.73
C LYS A 18 -9.97 -3.93 -9.80
N VAL A 19 -10.46 -4.19 -8.59
CA VAL A 19 -10.66 -3.14 -7.59
C VAL A 19 -9.34 -2.46 -7.26
N LEU A 20 -8.28 -3.25 -7.04
CA LEU A 20 -6.97 -2.71 -6.71
C LEU A 20 -6.39 -1.90 -7.88
N TRP A 21 -6.43 -2.42 -9.08
CA TRP A 21 -5.90 -1.74 -10.26
C TRP A 21 -6.67 -0.46 -10.56
N ASP A 22 -8.00 -0.47 -10.47
CA ASP A 22 -8.82 0.72 -10.66
C ASP A 22 -8.49 1.79 -9.62
N ALA A 23 -8.32 1.38 -8.36
CA ALA A 23 -7.95 2.29 -7.27
C ALA A 23 -6.58 2.93 -7.51
N MET A 24 -5.61 2.15 -7.97
CA MET A 24 -4.26 2.65 -8.25
C MET A 24 -4.25 3.57 -9.47
N ASP A 25 -4.98 3.22 -10.53
CA ASP A 25 -5.11 4.09 -11.70
C ASP A 25 -5.75 5.43 -11.32
N GLN A 26 -6.78 5.41 -10.49
CA GLN A 26 -7.44 6.62 -10.00
C GLN A 26 -6.48 7.46 -9.16
N ALA A 27 -5.77 6.83 -8.23
CA ALA A 27 -4.82 7.52 -7.36
C ALA A 27 -3.67 8.13 -8.17
N PHE A 28 -3.15 7.41 -9.16
CA PHE A 28 -2.10 7.92 -10.03
C PHE A 28 -2.58 9.14 -10.82
N ALA A 29 -3.79 9.09 -11.38
CA ALA A 29 -4.35 10.21 -12.13
C ALA A 29 -4.50 11.45 -11.24
N GLU A 30 -4.99 11.28 -10.02
CA GLU A 30 -5.12 12.38 -9.05
C GLU A 30 -3.76 12.96 -8.66
N ALA A 31 -2.76 12.09 -8.45
CA ALA A 31 -1.41 12.52 -8.14
C ALA A 31 -0.80 13.34 -9.28
N ALA A 32 -0.95 12.88 -10.51
CA ALA A 32 -0.44 13.59 -11.68
C ALA A 32 -1.07 14.98 -11.81
N VAL A 33 -2.37 15.08 -11.56
CA VAL A 33 -3.07 16.38 -11.60
C VAL A 33 -2.55 17.30 -10.50
N SER A 34 -2.36 16.79 -9.28
CA SER A 34 -1.89 17.61 -8.15
C SER A 34 -0.46 18.12 -8.35
N MET A 35 0.33 17.43 -9.15
CA MET A 35 1.71 17.81 -9.46
C MET A 35 1.85 18.59 -10.78
N LYS A 36 0.74 18.97 -11.36
CA LYS A 36 0.73 19.76 -12.61
C LYS A 36 1.48 21.08 -12.41
N GLY A 37 2.40 21.35 -13.34
CA GLY A 37 3.25 22.54 -13.25
C GLY A 37 4.65 22.26 -12.73
N ASP A 38 4.87 21.08 -12.14
CA ASP A 38 6.18 20.62 -11.74
C ASP A 38 6.74 19.74 -12.86
N GLU A 39 7.86 20.13 -13.46
CA GLU A 39 8.43 19.41 -14.60
C GLU A 39 9.07 18.07 -14.20
N ASP A 40 9.47 17.93 -12.93
CA ASP A 40 10.19 16.78 -12.40
C ASP A 40 9.34 15.94 -11.45
N TRP A 41 8.04 15.87 -11.67
CA TRP A 41 7.19 15.09 -10.80
C TRP A 41 7.39 13.58 -10.96
N ARG A 42 7.19 12.86 -9.87
CA ARG A 42 7.25 11.41 -9.83
C ARG A 42 6.25 10.88 -8.81
N VAL A 43 5.57 9.78 -9.15
CA VAL A 43 4.72 9.04 -8.21
C VAL A 43 5.50 7.83 -7.72
N VAL A 44 5.54 7.65 -6.41
CA VAL A 44 6.22 6.52 -5.77
C VAL A 44 5.17 5.64 -5.12
N ILE A 45 5.15 4.37 -5.47
CA ILE A 45 4.30 3.36 -4.84
C ILE A 45 5.11 2.64 -3.78
N ARG A 46 4.77 2.85 -2.52
CA ARG A 46 5.43 2.20 -1.38
C ARG A 46 4.56 1.07 -0.86
N HIS A 47 5.13 -0.10 -0.70
CA HIS A 47 4.43 -1.25 -0.15
C HIS A 47 5.36 -2.18 0.61
N GLY A 48 4.78 -3.16 1.32
CA GLY A 48 5.53 -4.04 2.22
C GLY A 48 6.20 -5.25 1.57
N ALA A 49 6.22 -5.32 0.25
CA ALA A 49 6.90 -6.38 -0.50
C ALA A 49 6.43 -7.81 -0.14
N CYS A 50 5.19 -7.95 0.31
CA CYS A 50 4.63 -9.28 0.54
C CYS A 50 4.50 -10.01 -0.81
N PRO A 51 4.89 -11.31 -0.90
CA PRO A 51 4.86 -12.03 -2.17
C PRO A 51 3.45 -12.38 -2.66
N ASP A 52 2.43 -12.21 -1.82
CA ASP A 52 1.04 -12.52 -2.14
C ASP A 52 0.14 -11.33 -1.85
N GLY A 53 -1.06 -11.34 -2.42
CA GLY A 53 -2.12 -10.40 -2.12
C GLY A 53 -1.89 -8.99 -2.65
N ALA A 54 -2.30 -8.01 -1.88
CA ALA A 54 -2.33 -6.61 -2.32
C ALA A 54 -0.94 -6.07 -2.69
N ASP A 55 0.08 -6.35 -1.89
CA ASP A 55 1.44 -5.87 -2.18
C ASP A 55 1.96 -6.43 -3.50
N ALA A 56 1.75 -7.73 -3.75
CA ALA A 56 2.17 -8.37 -4.99
C ALA A 56 1.43 -7.77 -6.20
N MET A 57 0.13 -7.52 -6.06
CA MET A 57 -0.67 -6.90 -7.12
C MET A 57 -0.24 -5.47 -7.40
N ALA A 58 0.09 -4.72 -6.35
CA ALA A 58 0.60 -3.35 -6.50
C ALA A 58 1.94 -3.33 -7.24
N GLY A 59 2.85 -4.24 -6.90
CA GLY A 59 4.12 -4.38 -7.60
C GLY A 59 3.94 -4.72 -9.08
N GLU A 60 3.00 -5.59 -9.40
CA GLU A 60 2.67 -5.94 -10.79
C GLU A 60 2.09 -4.74 -11.53
N TRP A 61 1.22 -3.98 -10.89
CA TRP A 61 0.67 -2.74 -11.46
C TRP A 61 1.81 -1.76 -11.79
N VAL A 62 2.76 -1.58 -10.89
CA VAL A 62 3.92 -0.71 -11.13
C VAL A 62 4.71 -1.21 -12.34
N ARG A 63 5.00 -2.51 -12.38
CA ARG A 63 5.77 -3.10 -13.48
C ARG A 63 5.13 -2.82 -14.83
N ILE A 64 3.82 -3.00 -14.94
CA ILE A 64 3.08 -2.79 -16.20
C ILE A 64 2.96 -1.31 -16.54
N ARG A 65 2.58 -0.46 -15.58
CA ARG A 65 2.37 0.97 -15.83
C ARG A 65 3.68 1.71 -16.08
N LYS A 66 4.78 1.25 -15.51
CA LYS A 66 6.09 1.84 -15.73
C LYS A 66 6.54 1.75 -17.18
N MET A 67 6.03 0.79 -17.94
CA MET A 67 6.27 0.69 -19.38
C MET A 67 5.76 1.93 -20.14
N ILE A 68 4.75 2.61 -19.58
CA ILE A 68 4.18 3.83 -20.15
C ILE A 68 4.83 5.07 -19.53
N TRP A 69 4.94 5.10 -18.20
CA TRP A 69 5.31 6.31 -17.45
C TRP A 69 6.81 6.46 -17.19
N GLY A 70 7.59 5.40 -17.38
CA GLY A 70 9.04 5.45 -17.20
C GLY A 70 9.44 5.93 -15.81
N GLU A 71 10.31 6.94 -15.77
CA GLU A 71 10.85 7.46 -14.51
C GLU A 71 9.83 8.23 -13.65
N ARG A 72 8.67 8.56 -14.20
CA ARG A 72 7.61 9.23 -13.44
C ARG A 72 6.88 8.29 -12.49
N LEU A 73 7.15 7.00 -12.56
CA LEU A 73 6.59 5.99 -11.66
C LEU A 73 7.72 5.16 -11.08
N ALA A 74 7.77 5.07 -9.76
CA ALA A 74 8.78 4.28 -9.06
C ALA A 74 8.13 3.38 -8.01
N GLU A 75 8.80 2.31 -7.68
CA GLU A 75 8.38 1.39 -6.63
C GLU A 75 9.34 1.48 -5.45
N ASP A 76 8.79 1.63 -4.24
CA ASP A 76 9.55 1.60 -2.99
C ASP A 76 9.12 0.36 -2.20
N ARG A 77 9.88 -0.71 -2.31
CA ARG A 77 9.62 -1.99 -1.66
C ARG A 77 10.22 -1.96 -0.26
N CYS A 78 9.41 -2.24 0.74
CA CYS A 78 9.81 -2.22 2.15
C CYS A 78 9.63 -3.60 2.78
N PRO A 79 10.50 -4.57 2.50
CA PRO A 79 10.35 -5.90 3.06
C PRO A 79 10.56 -5.90 4.57
N ALA A 80 9.81 -6.74 5.27
CA ALA A 80 9.99 -6.94 6.70
C ALA A 80 11.22 -7.81 6.96
N ASN A 81 11.97 -7.49 8.01
CA ASN A 81 13.16 -8.27 8.40
C ASN A 81 12.78 -9.34 9.43
N TRP A 82 12.19 -10.42 8.95
CA TRP A 82 11.72 -11.52 9.79
C TRP A 82 12.88 -12.20 10.55
N GLY A 83 14.06 -12.24 9.94
CA GLY A 83 15.24 -12.83 10.57
C GLY A 83 15.72 -12.06 11.80
N LYS A 84 15.57 -10.73 11.79
CA LYS A 84 16.00 -9.87 12.90
C LYS A 84 14.91 -9.71 13.97
N TYR A 85 13.66 -9.53 13.56
CA TYR A 85 12.58 -9.13 14.48
C TYR A 85 11.52 -10.21 14.72
N GLY A 86 11.60 -11.33 14.03
CA GLY A 86 10.62 -12.41 14.17
C GLY A 86 9.20 -11.90 13.89
N LYS A 87 8.27 -12.25 14.75
CA LYS A 87 6.85 -11.88 14.58
C LYS A 87 6.60 -10.36 14.61
N GLN A 88 7.54 -9.58 15.15
CA GLN A 88 7.43 -8.12 15.22
C GLN A 88 7.85 -7.44 13.91
N ALA A 89 8.43 -8.17 12.98
CA ALA A 89 8.98 -7.61 11.75
C ALA A 89 7.93 -6.89 10.91
N GLY A 90 6.73 -7.47 10.77
CA GLY A 90 5.62 -6.84 10.04
C GLY A 90 5.18 -5.51 10.66
N PRO A 91 4.79 -5.49 11.95
CA PRO A 91 4.45 -4.25 12.62
C PRO A 91 5.55 -3.18 12.58
N ILE A 92 6.80 -3.57 12.79
CA ILE A 92 7.94 -2.65 12.74
C ILE A 92 8.05 -2.04 11.33
N ARG A 93 8.00 -2.86 10.28
CA ARG A 93 8.06 -2.42 8.89
C ARG A 93 6.91 -1.46 8.58
N ASN A 94 5.69 -1.78 9.03
CA ASN A 94 4.52 -0.93 8.81
C ASN A 94 4.72 0.45 9.44
N GLY A 95 5.23 0.48 10.67
CA GLY A 95 5.56 1.73 11.34
C GLY A 95 6.57 2.57 10.56
N LEU A 96 7.62 1.94 10.05
CA LEU A 96 8.65 2.63 9.26
C LEU A 96 8.10 3.20 7.97
N MET A 97 7.21 2.46 7.29
CA MET A 97 6.58 2.95 6.07
C MET A 97 5.72 4.19 6.32
N VAL A 98 4.96 4.18 7.42
CA VAL A 98 4.11 5.32 7.78
C VAL A 98 4.94 6.51 8.24
N ASP A 99 5.98 6.26 9.06
CA ASP A 99 6.87 7.31 9.58
C ASP A 99 7.63 8.03 8.45
N ALA A 100 7.91 7.34 7.36
CA ALA A 100 8.55 7.94 6.20
C ALA A 100 7.64 8.95 5.49
N GLY A 101 6.33 8.94 5.79
CA GLY A 101 5.35 9.86 5.24
C GLY A 101 4.82 9.40 3.88
N ALA A 102 3.58 9.80 3.61
CA ALA A 102 2.93 9.55 2.32
C ALA A 102 1.89 10.62 2.08
N ASP A 103 1.54 10.83 0.82
CA ASP A 103 0.49 11.77 0.43
C ASP A 103 -0.88 11.12 0.42
N LEU A 104 -0.91 9.81 0.20
CA LEU A 104 -2.14 9.03 0.14
C LEU A 104 -1.83 7.60 0.54
N ALA A 105 -2.76 6.95 1.23
CA ALA A 105 -2.67 5.52 1.53
C ALA A 105 -3.89 4.79 0.96
N LEU A 106 -3.66 3.65 0.35
CA LEU A 106 -4.69 2.74 -0.15
C LEU A 106 -4.61 1.45 0.63
N ALA A 107 -5.70 1.07 1.29
CA ALA A 107 -5.76 -0.12 2.13
C ALA A 107 -6.78 -1.11 1.57
N PHE A 108 -6.33 -2.31 1.23
CA PHE A 108 -7.15 -3.37 0.64
C PHE A 108 -7.35 -4.46 1.68
N LEU A 109 -8.54 -4.49 2.29
CA LEU A 109 -8.78 -5.20 3.54
C LEU A 109 -9.72 -6.38 3.33
N MET A 110 -9.24 -7.56 3.70
CA MET A 110 -10.05 -8.77 3.78
C MET A 110 -10.34 -9.08 5.24
N ASP A 111 -11.41 -9.83 5.49
CA ASP A 111 -11.73 -10.29 6.83
C ASP A 111 -10.62 -11.22 7.34
N CYS A 112 -10.41 -11.21 8.65
CA CYS A 112 -9.47 -12.11 9.30
C CYS A 112 -10.12 -13.47 9.50
N PHE A 113 -9.47 -14.53 8.99
CA PHE A 113 -9.92 -15.90 9.13
C PHE A 113 -9.00 -16.73 10.01
N SER A 114 -8.10 -16.10 10.77
CA SER A 114 -7.17 -16.82 11.65
C SER A 114 -7.92 -17.55 12.77
N PRO A 115 -7.65 -18.86 12.99
CA PRO A 115 -8.28 -19.61 14.08
C PRO A 115 -7.93 -19.08 15.47
N ALA A 116 -6.82 -18.36 15.60
CA ALA A 116 -6.39 -17.76 16.86
C ALA A 116 -7.15 -16.47 17.20
N CYS A 117 -7.96 -15.96 16.27
CA CYS A 117 -8.71 -14.73 16.45
C CYS A 117 -10.13 -15.00 16.93
N ARG A 118 -10.75 -13.95 17.43
CA ARG A 118 -12.17 -14.01 17.87
C ARG A 118 -13.08 -14.29 16.68
N PRO A 119 -14.21 -14.96 16.89
CA PRO A 119 -15.15 -15.26 15.80
C PRO A 119 -15.90 -14.03 15.28
N ILE A 120 -15.67 -12.85 15.84
CA ILE A 120 -16.28 -11.60 15.37
C ILE A 120 -15.57 -11.16 14.09
N PRO A 121 -16.32 -10.87 13.02
CA PRO A 121 -15.69 -10.39 11.78
C PRO A 121 -14.84 -9.13 12.00
N HIS A 122 -13.63 -9.15 11.48
CA HIS A 122 -12.71 -8.01 11.51
C HIS A 122 -11.68 -8.17 10.39
N TYR A 123 -10.95 -7.10 10.11
CA TYR A 123 -9.95 -7.13 9.03
C TYR A 123 -8.69 -7.85 9.45
N SER A 124 -7.95 -8.34 8.47
CA SER A 124 -6.64 -8.93 8.71
C SER A 124 -5.73 -7.93 9.44
N HIS A 125 -4.99 -8.41 10.43
CA HIS A 125 -4.31 -7.57 11.40
C HIS A 125 -3.25 -6.66 10.78
N GLY A 126 -2.42 -7.19 9.88
CA GLY A 126 -1.34 -6.41 9.29
C GLY A 126 -1.83 -5.21 8.50
N ALA A 127 -2.77 -5.43 7.58
CA ALA A 127 -3.30 -4.38 6.72
C ALA A 127 -4.16 -3.38 7.52
N GLY A 128 -5.02 -3.88 8.41
CA GLY A 128 -5.85 -3.02 9.26
C GLY A 128 -5.02 -2.14 10.18
N SER A 129 -3.96 -2.70 10.76
CA SER A 129 -3.04 -1.97 11.63
C SER A 129 -2.31 -0.87 10.87
N CYS A 130 -1.78 -1.18 9.68
CA CYS A 130 -1.08 -0.21 8.86
C CYS A 130 -2.00 0.94 8.42
N ALA A 131 -3.24 0.62 8.01
CA ALA A 131 -4.23 1.63 7.66
C ALA A 131 -4.52 2.57 8.83
N SER A 132 -4.69 2.01 10.03
CA SER A 132 -4.93 2.81 11.25
C SER A 132 -3.75 3.70 11.60
N LEU A 133 -2.52 3.20 11.45
CA LEU A 133 -1.31 4.00 11.67
C LEU A 133 -1.24 5.17 10.69
N ALA A 134 -1.56 4.94 9.43
CA ALA A 134 -1.57 5.99 8.40
C ALA A 134 -2.60 7.07 8.75
N GLU A 135 -3.79 6.67 9.14
CA GLU A 135 -4.85 7.60 9.55
C GLU A 135 -4.44 8.43 10.76
N LYS A 136 -3.84 7.81 11.76
CA LYS A 136 -3.34 8.51 12.95
C LYS A 136 -2.23 9.50 12.63
N ALA A 137 -1.44 9.19 11.61
CA ALA A 137 -0.36 10.08 11.15
C ALA A 137 -0.87 11.24 10.29
N GLY A 138 -2.17 11.33 10.04
CA GLY A 138 -2.77 12.39 9.22
C GLY A 138 -2.69 12.15 7.72
N ILE A 139 -2.37 10.93 7.30
CA ILE A 139 -2.31 10.56 5.89
C ILE A 139 -3.74 10.23 5.43
N GLU A 140 -4.19 10.85 4.32
CA GLU A 140 -5.47 10.48 3.72
C GLU A 140 -5.44 8.99 3.38
N THR A 141 -6.41 8.22 3.87
CA THR A 141 -6.43 6.77 3.72
C THR A 141 -7.76 6.34 3.13
N ARG A 142 -7.70 5.59 2.01
CA ARG A 142 -8.87 5.02 1.36
C ARG A 142 -8.90 3.53 1.64
N ARG A 143 -9.99 3.06 2.22
CA ARG A 143 -10.17 1.65 2.57
C ARG A 143 -11.06 0.98 1.55
N PHE A 144 -10.61 -0.14 1.02
CA PHE A 144 -11.35 -1.00 0.10
C PHE A 144 -11.53 -2.34 0.78
N THR A 145 -12.74 -2.84 0.81
CA THR A 145 -13.06 -4.09 1.51
C THR A 145 -13.65 -5.12 0.57
N ALA A 146 -13.36 -6.39 0.84
CA ALA A 146 -13.95 -7.52 0.16
C ALA A 146 -14.05 -8.68 1.14
N SER A 147 -14.97 -9.58 0.90
CA SER A 147 -15.19 -10.77 1.74
C SER A 147 -15.03 -12.05 0.93
#